data_709e483e837ebb6924f75ea389f80424
#
_entry.id   709e483e837ebb6924f75ea389f80424
#
_cell.length_a   1.000
_cell.length_b   1.000
_cell.length_c   1.000
_cell.angle_alpha   90.00
_cell.angle_beta   90.00
_cell.angle_gamma   90.00
#
_symmetry.space_group_name_H-M   'P 1'
#
loop_
_entity.id
_entity.type
_entity.pdbx_description
1 polymer ?
#
loop_
_entity_poly.entity_id
_entity_poly.type
_entity_poly.pdbx_seq_one_letter_code
_entity_poly.pdbx_strand_id
1 'polypeptide(L)'
;CGQPAVNFPALTAKYLYETYTSHIEEPITIYDSSSGWGGRIIGAMSMRKKAHYVGTDPNPDTGGRYQAVADFYNNNCVDNESETFQKFFEVEKKSNTYDVFSDGSELIGNNPKFQSYKGKVDMVFTSPPYFNREQYSQDENQSFKAYAEYDDWRDNFLEPTLTTAYEYLKDDRYILWNIADIKIGSSTYFPLEQDSIDILTKLGCEYKGKLKMLMTRMVGLDPTKTGIKNAVKHNGKAYKFEPIFVFYKGAQNEIQKLG
;
A
#
# COMPACT_ATOMS: atom_id res chain seq x y z
N CYS A 1 5.96 -11.77 22.08
CA CYS A 1 4.94 -10.69 22.08
C CYS A 1 5.11 -9.93 20.77
N GLY A 2 4.13 -10.03 19.86
CA GLY A 2 4.09 -9.26 18.63
C GLY A 2 3.96 -7.75 18.94
N GLN A 3 4.48 -6.92 18.06
CA GLN A 3 4.22 -5.49 18.17
C GLN A 3 2.73 -5.21 17.84
N PRO A 4 2.06 -4.28 18.53
CA PRO A 4 0.72 -3.92 18.16
C PRO A 4 0.72 -3.33 16.75
N ALA A 5 -0.26 -3.74 15.93
CA ALA A 5 -0.46 -3.20 14.60
C ALA A 5 -0.72 -1.69 14.68
N VAL A 6 0.00 -0.91 13.90
CA VAL A 6 -0.15 0.54 13.84
C VAL A 6 -0.83 0.91 12.52
N ASN A 7 -1.82 1.80 12.60
CA ASN A 7 -2.49 2.28 11.38
C ASN A 7 -1.51 3.10 10.53
N PHE A 8 -1.54 2.87 9.22
CA PHE A 8 -0.72 3.67 8.29
C PHE A 8 -1.17 5.15 8.32
N PRO A 9 -0.23 6.13 8.36
CA PRO A 9 -0.58 7.54 8.40
C PRO A 9 -1.35 8.01 7.15
N ALA A 10 -2.61 8.41 7.32
CA ALA A 10 -3.49 8.78 6.22
C ALA A 10 -2.97 9.95 5.38
N LEU A 11 -2.34 10.96 6.00
CA LEU A 11 -1.74 12.09 5.29
C LEU A 11 -0.55 11.66 4.42
N THR A 12 0.24 10.69 4.88
CA THR A 12 1.33 10.13 4.07
C THR A 12 0.75 9.38 2.86
N ALA A 13 -0.30 8.58 3.05
CA ALA A 13 -0.97 7.89 1.96
C ALA A 13 -1.52 8.89 0.93
N LYS A 14 -2.25 9.92 1.37
CA LYS A 14 -2.74 11.00 0.50
C LYS A 14 -1.62 11.64 -0.31
N TYR A 15 -0.53 12.03 0.36
CA TYR A 15 0.61 12.67 -0.30
C TYR A 15 1.22 11.77 -1.39
N LEU A 16 1.39 10.47 -1.11
CA LEU A 16 1.91 9.51 -2.08
C LEU A 16 0.96 9.34 -3.26
N TYR A 17 -0.34 9.17 -3.01
CA TYR A 17 -1.33 9.08 -4.08
C TYR A 17 -1.27 10.31 -4.98
N GLU A 18 -1.39 11.52 -4.43
CA GLU A 18 -1.38 12.77 -5.20
C GLU A 18 -0.07 12.98 -5.96
N THR A 19 1.08 12.56 -5.38
CA THR A 19 2.39 12.70 -6.01
C THR A 19 2.53 11.78 -7.23
N TYR A 20 2.23 10.50 -7.06
CA TYR A 20 2.45 9.49 -8.10
C TYR A 20 1.32 9.41 -9.14
N THR A 21 0.20 10.08 -8.90
CA THR A 21 -0.91 10.17 -9.87
C THR A 21 -1.18 11.59 -10.34
N SER A 22 -0.27 12.54 -10.09
CA SER A 22 -0.46 13.97 -10.43
C SER A 22 -0.75 14.20 -11.91
N HIS A 23 -0.15 13.41 -12.79
CA HIS A 23 -0.26 13.47 -14.25
C HIS A 23 -1.42 12.65 -14.83
N ILE A 24 -2.17 11.92 -14.00
CA ILE A 24 -3.26 11.03 -14.43
C ILE A 24 -4.58 11.79 -14.32
N GLU A 25 -5.46 11.63 -15.30
CA GLU A 25 -6.82 12.16 -15.24
C GLU A 25 -7.69 11.36 -14.27
N GLU A 26 -8.63 12.04 -13.59
CA GLU A 26 -9.56 11.41 -12.66
C GLU A 26 -10.73 10.69 -13.39
N PRO A 27 -11.34 9.70 -12.81
CA PRO A 27 -11.09 9.16 -11.47
C PRO A 27 -9.81 8.30 -11.42
N ILE A 28 -9.07 8.41 -10.29
CA ILE A 28 -7.87 7.62 -10.03
C ILE A 28 -8.24 6.30 -9.36
N THR A 29 -7.93 5.17 -9.97
CA THR A 29 -8.12 3.85 -9.36
C THR A 29 -6.88 3.42 -8.60
N ILE A 30 -7.01 3.23 -7.27
CA ILE A 30 -5.93 2.84 -6.37
C ILE A 30 -6.20 1.43 -5.87
N TYR A 31 -5.20 0.55 -5.93
CA TYR A 31 -5.26 -0.79 -5.33
C TYR A 31 -4.39 -0.90 -4.09
N ASP A 32 -4.96 -1.42 -3.02
CA ASP A 32 -4.32 -1.71 -1.73
C ASP A 32 -4.58 -3.17 -1.35
N SER A 33 -3.57 -4.00 -1.42
CA SER A 33 -3.68 -5.44 -1.16
C SER A 33 -3.80 -5.81 0.33
N SER A 34 -3.75 -4.82 1.23
CA SER A 34 -3.82 -5.07 2.68
C SER A 34 -4.38 -3.84 3.38
N SER A 35 -5.69 -3.62 3.25
CA SER A 35 -6.37 -2.38 3.69
C SER A 35 -6.22 -2.08 5.18
N GLY A 36 -6.06 -3.10 6.01
CA GLY A 36 -5.74 -3.00 7.43
C GLY A 36 -6.75 -2.14 8.22
N TRP A 37 -6.27 -1.21 9.01
CA TRP A 37 -7.09 -0.35 9.87
C TRP A 37 -7.69 0.87 9.15
N GLY A 38 -7.55 0.98 7.84
CA GLY A 38 -8.20 2.01 7.02
C GLY A 38 -7.43 3.31 6.87
N GLY A 39 -6.19 3.43 7.31
CA GLY A 39 -5.40 4.66 7.12
C GLY A 39 -5.20 5.01 5.63
N ARG A 40 -5.01 4.01 4.78
CA ARG A 40 -4.81 4.22 3.35
C ARG A 40 -6.11 4.54 2.61
N ILE A 41 -7.25 3.96 2.97
CA ILE A 41 -8.55 4.37 2.41
C ILE A 41 -8.90 5.81 2.82
N ILE A 42 -8.61 6.23 4.06
CA ILE A 42 -8.76 7.63 4.48
C ILE A 42 -7.92 8.55 3.56
N GLY A 43 -6.67 8.18 3.30
CA GLY A 43 -5.81 8.90 2.36
C GLY A 43 -6.43 9.06 0.98
N ALA A 44 -6.98 7.97 0.43
CA ALA A 44 -7.64 7.97 -0.88
C ALA A 44 -8.92 8.84 -0.90
N MET A 45 -9.78 8.70 0.11
CA MET A 45 -11.01 9.49 0.22
C MET A 45 -10.75 11.00 0.40
N SER A 46 -9.58 11.37 0.89
CA SER A 46 -9.17 12.77 1.10
C SER A 46 -8.32 13.37 -0.03
N MET A 47 -8.11 12.66 -1.14
CA MET A 47 -7.39 13.19 -2.31
C MET A 47 -8.12 14.39 -2.93
N ARG A 48 -7.39 15.28 -3.59
CA ARG A 48 -7.98 16.39 -4.37
C ARG A 48 -8.71 15.89 -5.61
N LYS A 49 -8.12 14.93 -6.32
CA LYS A 49 -8.75 14.26 -7.46
C LYS A 49 -9.76 13.21 -6.98
N LYS A 50 -10.79 12.98 -7.80
CA LYS A 50 -11.75 11.91 -7.56
C LYS A 50 -11.01 10.55 -7.57
N ALA A 51 -11.26 9.73 -6.56
CA ALA A 51 -10.61 8.43 -6.39
C ALA A 51 -11.62 7.28 -6.33
N HIS A 52 -11.20 6.14 -6.86
CA HIS A 52 -11.82 4.84 -6.62
C HIS A 52 -10.80 3.94 -5.89
N TYR A 53 -11.10 3.60 -4.64
CA TYR A 53 -10.23 2.76 -3.83
C TYR A 53 -10.66 1.30 -3.93
N VAL A 54 -9.74 0.43 -4.32
CA VAL A 54 -9.93 -1.03 -4.36
C VAL A 54 -9.03 -1.63 -3.30
N GLY A 55 -9.62 -2.31 -2.31
CA GLY A 55 -8.87 -2.87 -1.19
C GLY A 55 -9.17 -4.33 -0.94
N THR A 56 -8.22 -5.05 -0.34
CA THR A 56 -8.44 -6.40 0.19
C THR A 56 -8.01 -6.48 1.65
N ASP A 57 -8.77 -7.18 2.46
CA ASP A 57 -8.40 -7.50 3.85
C ASP A 57 -9.22 -8.68 4.35
N PRO A 58 -8.58 -9.83 4.68
CA PRO A 58 -9.31 -11.01 5.14
C PRO A 58 -9.84 -10.90 6.58
N ASN A 59 -9.51 -9.81 7.30
CA ASN A 59 -9.95 -9.61 8.68
C ASN A 59 -11.44 -9.23 8.72
N PRO A 60 -12.34 -10.09 9.27
CA PRO A 60 -13.78 -9.82 9.31
C PRO A 60 -14.14 -8.61 10.19
N ASP A 61 -13.28 -8.25 11.15
CA ASP A 61 -13.52 -7.14 12.07
C ASP A 61 -13.37 -5.75 11.42
N THR A 62 -12.73 -5.68 10.26
CA THR A 62 -12.47 -4.40 9.56
C THR A 62 -13.46 -4.12 8.43
N GLY A 63 -14.05 -5.15 7.81
CA GLY A 63 -14.87 -5.02 6.58
C GLY A 63 -16.01 -3.98 6.67
N GLY A 64 -16.81 -3.99 7.74
CA GLY A 64 -17.91 -3.06 7.91
C GLY A 64 -17.50 -1.62 8.22
N ARG A 65 -16.25 -1.38 8.61
CA ARG A 65 -15.75 -0.05 9.02
C ARG A 65 -15.30 0.80 7.83
N TYR A 66 -14.91 0.17 6.72
CA TYR A 66 -14.47 0.90 5.52
C TYR A 66 -15.61 1.73 4.92
N GLN A 67 -16.83 1.21 4.93
CA GLN A 67 -18.02 1.96 4.49
C GLN A 67 -18.22 3.22 5.32
N ALA A 68 -18.22 3.09 6.64
CA ALA A 68 -18.40 4.22 7.54
C ALA A 68 -17.32 5.30 7.32
N VAL A 69 -16.07 4.90 7.07
CA VAL A 69 -14.97 5.82 6.75
C VAL A 69 -15.23 6.54 5.43
N ALA A 70 -15.56 5.80 4.36
CA ALA A 70 -15.78 6.38 3.05
C ALA A 70 -16.99 7.33 3.04
N ASP A 71 -18.08 6.93 3.68
CA ASP A 71 -19.30 7.75 3.79
C ASP A 71 -19.03 9.03 4.60
N PHE A 72 -18.27 8.92 5.69
CA PHE A 72 -17.88 10.09 6.47
C PHE A 72 -17.11 11.10 5.63
N TYR A 73 -16.08 10.67 4.91
CA TYR A 73 -15.26 11.56 4.09
C TYR A 73 -16.03 12.11 2.89
N ASN A 74 -16.85 11.31 2.22
CA ASN A 74 -17.69 11.78 1.11
C ASN A 74 -18.75 12.80 1.55
N ASN A 75 -19.22 12.72 2.81
CA ASN A 75 -20.22 13.64 3.32
C ASN A 75 -19.63 14.91 3.97
N ASN A 76 -18.41 14.83 4.49
CA ASN A 76 -17.81 15.90 5.31
C ASN A 76 -16.58 16.54 4.71
N CYS A 77 -15.84 15.86 3.83
CA CYS A 77 -14.71 16.46 3.12
C CYS A 77 -15.22 17.10 1.83
N VAL A 78 -15.83 18.25 1.97
CA VAL A 78 -16.10 19.13 0.86
C VAL A 78 -14.78 19.80 0.49
N ASP A 79 -14.42 19.87 -0.79
CA ASP A 79 -13.27 20.67 -1.23
C ASP A 79 -13.34 22.05 -0.55
N ASN A 80 -12.20 22.55 -0.07
CA ASN A 80 -12.05 23.77 0.74
C ASN A 80 -12.50 25.06 0.01
N GLU A 81 -13.21 24.97 -1.08
CA GLU A 81 -13.91 26.09 -1.69
C GLU A 81 -15.14 26.37 -0.83
N SER A 82 -15.22 27.58 -0.31
CA SER A 82 -16.28 27.99 0.59
C SER A 82 -17.64 27.56 0.04
N GLU A 83 -18.60 27.21 0.92
CA GLU A 83 -19.98 26.92 0.54
C GLU A 83 -20.57 27.99 -0.38
N THR A 84 -20.09 29.21 -0.25
CA THR A 84 -20.40 30.36 -1.10
C THR A 84 -19.93 30.16 -2.53
N PHE A 85 -18.69 29.66 -2.72
CA PHE A 85 -18.15 29.42 -4.06
C PHE A 85 -18.86 28.28 -4.78
N GLN A 86 -19.13 27.18 -4.08
CA GLN A 86 -19.89 26.04 -4.61
C GLN A 86 -21.31 26.43 -5.02
N LYS A 87 -21.97 27.30 -4.24
CA LYS A 87 -23.32 27.81 -4.55
C LYS A 87 -23.37 28.71 -5.78
N PHE A 88 -22.31 29.46 -6.06
CA PHE A 88 -22.26 30.36 -7.21
C PHE A 88 -21.84 29.70 -8.51
N PHE A 89 -21.05 28.61 -8.45
CA PHE A 89 -20.45 27.97 -9.64
C PHE A 89 -21.00 26.58 -9.95
N GLU A 90 -22.02 26.11 -9.22
CA GLU A 90 -22.61 24.76 -9.42
C GLU A 90 -21.54 23.63 -9.48
N VAL A 91 -20.50 23.72 -8.66
CA VAL A 91 -19.42 22.74 -8.64
C VAL A 91 -20.00 21.40 -8.19
N GLU A 92 -19.86 20.39 -9.03
CA GLU A 92 -20.34 19.04 -8.74
C GLU A 92 -19.64 18.50 -7.49
N LYS A 93 -20.42 18.03 -6.52
CA LYS A 93 -19.88 17.47 -5.28
C LYS A 93 -19.00 16.26 -5.63
N LYS A 94 -17.74 16.32 -5.28
CA LYS A 94 -16.80 15.22 -5.47
C LYS A 94 -17.29 14.00 -4.67
N SER A 95 -17.47 12.87 -5.34
CA SER A 95 -17.81 11.60 -4.72
C SER A 95 -16.72 10.57 -5.01
N ASN A 96 -15.96 10.18 -3.99
CA ASN A 96 -15.05 9.05 -4.08
C ASN A 96 -15.84 7.75 -3.91
N THR A 97 -15.34 6.69 -4.54
CA THR A 97 -15.96 5.36 -4.47
C THR A 97 -14.94 4.33 -3.96
N TYR A 98 -15.42 3.18 -3.52
CA TYR A 98 -14.55 2.12 -3.04
C TYR A 98 -15.18 0.75 -3.25
N ASP A 99 -14.31 -0.26 -3.41
CA ASP A 99 -14.63 -1.66 -3.29
C ASP A 99 -13.61 -2.30 -2.34
N VAL A 100 -14.08 -2.97 -1.29
CA VAL A 100 -13.21 -3.73 -0.38
C VAL A 100 -13.68 -5.18 -0.33
N PHE A 101 -12.73 -6.08 -0.51
CA PHE A 101 -12.95 -7.52 -0.57
C PHE A 101 -12.41 -8.17 0.70
N SER A 102 -13.11 -9.19 1.20
CA SER A 102 -12.71 -9.96 2.38
C SER A 102 -11.82 -11.16 2.05
N ASP A 103 -11.27 -11.20 0.85
CA ASP A 103 -10.32 -12.24 0.41
C ASP A 103 -8.89 -11.88 0.82
N GLY A 104 -8.04 -12.89 1.01
CA GLY A 104 -6.60 -12.69 1.10
C GLY A 104 -6.02 -12.18 -0.22
N SER A 105 -5.01 -11.33 -0.15
CA SER A 105 -4.42 -10.71 -1.35
C SER A 105 -3.80 -11.70 -2.32
N GLU A 106 -3.33 -12.83 -1.84
CA GLU A 106 -2.77 -13.93 -2.62
C GLU A 106 -3.83 -14.72 -3.41
N LEU A 107 -5.08 -14.64 -2.99
CA LEU A 107 -6.21 -15.37 -3.59
C LEU A 107 -7.19 -14.47 -4.34
N ILE A 108 -7.10 -13.16 -4.18
CA ILE A 108 -8.07 -12.20 -4.71
C ILE A 108 -8.22 -12.26 -6.23
N GLY A 109 -7.18 -12.67 -6.96
CA GLY A 109 -7.23 -12.87 -8.41
C GLY A 109 -8.30 -13.86 -8.87
N ASN A 110 -8.79 -14.73 -7.97
CA ASN A 110 -9.87 -15.67 -8.25
C ASN A 110 -11.27 -15.06 -8.08
N ASN A 111 -11.39 -13.87 -7.50
CA ASN A 111 -12.66 -13.21 -7.27
C ASN A 111 -13.18 -12.57 -8.58
N PRO A 112 -14.35 -12.97 -9.11
CA PRO A 112 -14.84 -12.50 -10.41
C PRO A 112 -15.07 -10.98 -10.46
N LYS A 113 -15.50 -10.36 -9.35
CA LYS A 113 -15.70 -8.91 -9.28
C LYS A 113 -14.34 -8.20 -9.32
N PHE A 114 -13.34 -8.71 -8.61
CA PHE A 114 -12.01 -8.13 -8.60
C PHE A 114 -11.32 -8.26 -9.97
N GLN A 115 -11.53 -9.35 -10.70
CA GLN A 115 -10.98 -9.54 -12.05
C GLN A 115 -11.36 -8.41 -13.02
N SER A 116 -12.48 -7.71 -12.77
CA SER A 116 -12.89 -6.56 -13.60
C SER A 116 -11.90 -5.39 -13.55
N TYR A 117 -11.02 -5.34 -12.55
CA TYR A 117 -9.98 -4.31 -12.41
C TYR A 117 -8.66 -4.65 -13.11
N LYS A 118 -8.51 -5.85 -13.67
CA LYS A 118 -7.26 -6.27 -14.34
C LYS A 118 -6.84 -5.28 -15.41
N GLY A 119 -5.62 -4.74 -15.31
CA GLY A 119 -5.07 -3.72 -16.21
C GLY A 119 -5.77 -2.35 -16.15
N LYS A 120 -6.52 -2.05 -15.08
CA LYS A 120 -7.26 -0.78 -14.93
C LYS A 120 -6.83 0.05 -13.71
N VAL A 121 -5.95 -0.46 -12.89
CA VAL A 121 -5.45 0.22 -11.70
C VAL A 121 -4.43 1.29 -12.09
N ASP A 122 -4.56 2.49 -11.56
CA ASP A 122 -3.65 3.62 -11.84
C ASP A 122 -2.47 3.67 -10.88
N MET A 123 -2.61 3.09 -9.70
CA MET A 123 -1.54 3.03 -8.70
C MET A 123 -1.79 1.88 -7.74
N VAL A 124 -0.73 1.16 -7.39
CA VAL A 124 -0.73 0.22 -6.27
C VAL A 124 0.05 0.84 -5.13
N PHE A 125 -0.55 0.88 -3.95
CA PHE A 125 0.16 1.22 -2.72
C PHE A 125 -0.37 0.44 -1.54
N THR A 126 0.51 -0.32 -0.88
CA THR A 126 0.15 -1.16 0.25
C THR A 126 1.29 -1.30 1.26
N SER A 127 0.92 -1.72 2.46
CA SER A 127 1.81 -2.23 3.50
C SER A 127 1.30 -3.62 3.88
N PRO A 128 1.85 -4.68 3.29
CA PRO A 128 1.41 -6.04 3.57
C PRO A 128 1.81 -6.48 4.97
N PRO A 129 1.23 -7.57 5.52
CA PRO A 129 1.71 -8.15 6.76
C PRO A 129 3.16 -8.61 6.59
N TYR A 130 4.00 -8.28 7.57
CA TYR A 130 5.42 -8.65 7.57
C TYR A 130 5.57 -10.06 8.14
N PHE A 131 5.47 -11.08 7.31
CA PHE A 131 5.58 -12.50 7.69
C PHE A 131 4.99 -12.77 9.09
N ASN A 132 5.78 -13.14 10.08
CA ASN A 132 5.34 -13.51 11.44
C ASN A 132 5.50 -12.37 12.48
N ARG A 133 5.77 -11.13 12.04
CA ARG A 133 6.05 -10.01 12.95
C ARG A 133 4.81 -9.44 13.62
N GLU A 134 3.68 -9.43 12.94
CA GLU A 134 2.46 -8.77 13.36
C GLU A 134 1.31 -9.78 13.48
N GLN A 135 0.61 -9.75 14.60
CA GLN A 135 -0.60 -10.54 14.82
C GLN A 135 -1.78 -9.59 14.83
N TYR A 136 -2.54 -9.57 13.75
CA TYR A 136 -3.69 -8.68 13.59
C TYR A 136 -4.97 -9.23 14.21
N SER A 137 -5.15 -10.55 14.22
CA SER A 137 -6.28 -11.24 14.85
C SER A 137 -5.94 -12.67 15.26
N GLN A 138 -6.89 -13.36 15.91
CA GLN A 138 -6.79 -14.79 16.22
C GLN A 138 -7.28 -15.66 15.06
N ASP A 139 -7.71 -15.07 13.96
CA ASP A 139 -8.28 -15.76 12.81
C ASP A 139 -7.22 -16.61 12.09
N GLU A 140 -7.63 -17.79 11.62
CA GLU A 140 -6.76 -18.72 10.90
C GLU A 140 -6.40 -18.25 9.49
N ASN A 141 -7.15 -17.32 8.93
CA ASN A 141 -6.90 -16.71 7.62
C ASN A 141 -5.75 -15.67 7.62
N GLN A 142 -5.05 -15.50 8.73
CA GLN A 142 -3.86 -14.65 8.77
C GLN A 142 -2.71 -15.31 8.02
N SER A 143 -2.03 -14.57 7.15
CA SER A 143 -0.96 -15.09 6.29
C SER A 143 0.13 -15.85 7.07
N PHE A 144 0.50 -15.36 8.27
CA PHE A 144 1.51 -16.02 9.12
C PHE A 144 1.06 -17.34 9.71
N LYS A 145 -0.28 -17.59 9.82
CA LYS A 145 -0.83 -18.87 10.27
C LYS A 145 -1.00 -19.85 9.11
N ALA A 146 -1.41 -19.33 7.95
CA ALA A 146 -1.55 -20.12 6.74
C ALA A 146 -0.18 -20.60 6.21
N TYR A 147 0.86 -19.77 6.37
CA TYR A 147 2.21 -20.01 5.85
C TYR A 147 3.23 -19.86 6.99
N ALA A 148 3.51 -20.96 7.71
CA ALA A 148 4.34 -20.91 8.91
C ALA A 148 5.84 -20.76 8.64
N GLU A 149 6.31 -21.27 7.50
CA GLU A 149 7.71 -21.17 7.07
C GLU A 149 7.91 -20.00 6.11
N TYR A 150 9.07 -19.34 6.18
CA TYR A 150 9.33 -18.15 5.38
C TYR A 150 9.29 -18.39 3.88
N ASP A 151 9.89 -19.47 3.40
CA ASP A 151 9.91 -19.80 1.98
C ASP A 151 8.49 -20.09 1.46
N ASP A 152 7.67 -20.77 2.26
CA ASP A 152 6.26 -21.03 1.95
C ASP A 152 5.46 -19.71 1.91
N TRP A 153 5.68 -18.80 2.87
CA TRP A 153 5.06 -17.48 2.89
C TRP A 153 5.50 -16.64 1.68
N ARG A 154 6.79 -16.67 1.31
CA ARG A 154 7.30 -15.96 0.12
C ARG A 154 6.63 -16.46 -1.16
N ASP A 155 6.57 -17.79 -1.34
CA ASP A 155 6.16 -18.41 -2.60
C ASP A 155 4.63 -18.44 -2.75
N ASN A 156 3.86 -18.56 -1.66
CA ASN A 156 2.41 -18.73 -1.69
C ASN A 156 1.62 -17.52 -1.19
N PHE A 157 2.27 -16.51 -0.59
CA PHE A 157 1.64 -15.25 -0.22
C PHE A 157 2.27 -14.04 -0.92
N LEU A 158 3.60 -13.81 -0.74
CA LEU A 158 4.25 -12.62 -1.25
C LEU A 158 4.28 -12.57 -2.78
N GLU A 159 4.76 -13.62 -3.44
CA GLU A 159 4.86 -13.67 -4.90
C GLU A 159 3.50 -13.58 -5.59
N PRO A 160 2.42 -14.31 -5.18
CA PRO A 160 1.10 -14.14 -5.77
C PRO A 160 0.50 -12.75 -5.55
N THR A 161 0.70 -12.15 -4.36
CA THR A 161 0.23 -10.79 -4.06
C THR A 161 0.90 -9.76 -4.98
N LEU A 162 2.23 -9.83 -5.15
CA LEU A 162 2.99 -8.94 -6.03
C LEU A 162 2.65 -9.17 -7.51
N THR A 163 2.43 -10.42 -7.91
CA THR A 163 2.00 -10.77 -9.27
C THR A 163 0.65 -10.14 -9.58
N THR A 164 -0.32 -10.26 -8.67
CA THR A 164 -1.62 -9.61 -8.79
C THR A 164 -1.48 -8.09 -8.88
N ALA A 165 -0.67 -7.48 -8.02
CA ALA A 165 -0.40 -6.04 -8.06
C ALA A 165 0.14 -5.60 -9.44
N TYR A 166 1.09 -6.35 -10.00
CA TYR A 166 1.66 -6.09 -11.32
C TYR A 166 0.64 -6.26 -12.46
N GLU A 167 -0.11 -7.37 -12.47
CA GLU A 167 -1.06 -7.66 -13.55
C GLU A 167 -2.24 -6.68 -13.60
N TYR A 168 -2.67 -6.17 -12.44
CA TYR A 168 -3.80 -5.26 -12.34
C TYR A 168 -3.43 -3.81 -12.60
N LEU A 169 -2.16 -3.46 -12.44
CA LEU A 169 -1.64 -2.13 -12.73
C LEU A 169 -1.59 -1.88 -14.25
N LYS A 170 -2.04 -0.70 -14.69
CA LYS A 170 -1.82 -0.20 -16.04
C LYS A 170 -0.32 -0.05 -16.33
N ASP A 171 0.06 -0.02 -17.60
CA ASP A 171 1.40 0.38 -18.02
C ASP A 171 1.62 1.88 -17.71
N ASP A 172 2.89 2.27 -17.61
CA ASP A 172 3.33 3.63 -17.24
C ASP A 172 2.82 4.08 -15.87
N ARG A 173 2.79 3.17 -14.89
CA ARG A 173 2.28 3.39 -13.55
C ARG A 173 3.24 2.83 -12.49
N TYR A 174 2.94 3.14 -11.22
CA TYR A 174 3.80 2.85 -10.09
C TYR A 174 3.18 1.85 -9.11
N ILE A 175 4.04 0.99 -8.57
CA ILE A 175 3.79 0.20 -7.37
C ILE A 175 4.64 0.81 -6.24
N LEU A 176 4.00 1.19 -5.15
CA LEU A 176 4.65 1.57 -3.91
C LEU A 176 4.44 0.45 -2.89
N TRP A 177 5.53 -0.08 -2.36
CA TRP A 177 5.53 -1.26 -1.51
C TRP A 177 6.23 -0.95 -0.18
N ASN A 178 5.44 -0.85 0.90
CA ASN A 178 5.95 -0.55 2.23
C ASN A 178 6.21 -1.85 2.98
N ILE A 179 7.46 -2.28 3.02
CA ILE A 179 7.90 -3.50 3.71
C ILE A 179 9.30 -3.31 4.26
N ALA A 180 9.64 -4.00 5.35
CA ALA A 180 10.99 -4.00 5.90
C ALA A 180 11.42 -5.41 6.27
N ASP A 181 12.72 -5.66 6.21
CA ASP A 181 13.30 -6.93 6.64
C ASP A 181 13.05 -7.20 8.11
N ILE A 182 12.94 -8.47 8.45
CA ILE A 182 12.77 -8.92 9.82
C ILE A 182 14.07 -9.56 10.31
N LYS A 183 14.47 -9.15 11.51
CA LYS A 183 15.54 -9.78 12.25
C LYS A 183 15.02 -10.27 13.60
N ILE A 184 15.16 -11.56 13.85
CA ILE A 184 14.79 -12.19 15.13
C ILE A 184 16.05 -12.63 15.83
N GLY A 185 16.31 -12.03 17.01
CA GLY A 185 17.55 -12.31 17.75
C GLY A 185 18.81 -11.92 16.97
N SER A 186 19.88 -12.68 17.13
CA SER A 186 21.17 -12.42 16.47
C SER A 186 21.36 -13.20 15.16
N SER A 187 20.59 -14.27 14.93
CA SER A 187 20.87 -15.29 13.89
C SER A 187 19.83 -15.37 12.78
N THR A 188 18.58 -15.03 13.03
CA THR A 188 17.52 -15.21 12.05
C THR A 188 17.20 -13.91 11.32
N TYR A 189 17.30 -13.94 9.99
CA TYR A 189 17.09 -12.79 9.12
C TYR A 189 16.21 -13.20 7.93
N PHE A 190 15.16 -12.45 7.70
CA PHE A 190 14.25 -12.63 6.56
C PHE A 190 14.35 -11.43 5.62
N PRO A 191 14.79 -11.64 4.36
CA PRO A 191 15.11 -10.57 3.41
C PRO A 191 13.87 -10.10 2.61
N LEU A 192 12.79 -9.70 3.30
CA LEU A 192 11.54 -9.30 2.66
C LEU A 192 11.70 -8.16 1.65
N GLU A 193 12.65 -7.24 1.93
CA GLU A 193 12.98 -6.12 1.04
C GLU A 193 13.53 -6.64 -0.29
N GLN A 194 14.54 -7.53 -0.22
CA GLN A 194 15.19 -8.04 -1.42
C GLN A 194 14.28 -8.98 -2.21
N ASP A 195 13.55 -9.87 -1.54
CA ASP A 195 12.62 -10.77 -2.22
C ASP A 195 11.53 -10.00 -2.98
N SER A 196 11.00 -8.91 -2.39
CA SER A 196 10.04 -8.05 -3.08
C SER A 196 10.64 -7.36 -4.32
N ILE A 197 11.91 -6.93 -4.23
CA ILE A 197 12.63 -6.32 -5.36
C ILE A 197 12.81 -7.35 -6.48
N ASP A 198 13.28 -8.56 -6.13
CA ASP A 198 13.57 -9.61 -7.10
C ASP A 198 12.30 -10.08 -7.82
N ILE A 199 11.19 -10.28 -7.08
CA ILE A 199 9.91 -10.68 -7.66
C ILE A 199 9.40 -9.62 -8.64
N LEU A 200 9.30 -8.34 -8.24
CA LEU A 200 8.76 -7.30 -9.11
C LEU A 200 9.66 -7.00 -10.30
N THR A 201 10.98 -7.10 -10.13
CA THR A 201 11.94 -6.94 -11.24
C THR A 201 11.83 -8.10 -12.24
N LYS A 202 11.70 -9.34 -11.75
CA LYS A 202 11.44 -10.52 -12.59
C LYS A 202 10.14 -10.41 -13.39
N LEU A 203 9.10 -9.77 -12.83
CA LEU A 203 7.84 -9.48 -13.51
C LEU A 203 7.96 -8.36 -14.57
N GLY A 204 9.03 -7.61 -14.56
CA GLY A 204 9.29 -6.55 -15.56
C GLY A 204 9.16 -5.13 -15.02
N CYS A 205 9.05 -4.94 -13.72
CA CYS A 205 9.13 -3.60 -13.12
C CYS A 205 10.56 -3.08 -13.07
N GLU A 206 10.72 -1.78 -13.30
CA GLU A 206 11.96 -1.07 -13.00
C GLU A 206 11.97 -0.61 -11.55
N TYR A 207 12.97 -1.01 -10.78
CA TYR A 207 13.16 -0.53 -9.41
C TYR A 207 13.71 0.91 -9.41
N LYS A 208 12.95 1.87 -8.91
CA LYS A 208 13.29 3.31 -8.89
C LYS A 208 13.95 3.76 -7.59
N GLY A 209 14.12 2.88 -6.62
CA GLY A 209 14.68 3.20 -5.32
C GLY A 209 13.67 3.17 -4.19
N LYS A 210 14.03 3.71 -3.03
CA LYS A 210 13.15 3.71 -1.85
C LYS A 210 13.00 5.07 -1.21
N LEU A 211 11.78 5.38 -0.81
CA LEU A 211 11.44 6.50 0.04
C LEU A 211 11.69 6.13 1.51
N LYS A 212 11.97 7.12 2.32
CA LYS A 212 12.17 6.95 3.77
C LYS A 212 11.03 7.66 4.51
N MET A 213 10.01 6.91 4.90
CA MET A 213 8.94 7.45 5.72
C MET A 213 9.46 7.66 7.14
N LEU A 214 9.67 8.92 7.53
CA LEU A 214 10.20 9.25 8.86
C LEU A 214 9.16 8.90 9.94
N MET A 215 9.60 8.12 10.90
CA MET A 215 8.80 7.66 12.04
C MET A 215 9.21 8.41 13.32
N THR A 216 9.53 7.66 14.35
CA THR A 216 9.86 8.21 15.66
C THR A 216 11.23 8.87 15.68
N ARG A 217 11.32 10.08 16.26
CA ARG A 217 12.59 10.75 16.53
C ARG A 217 13.40 9.97 17.56
N MET A 218 14.68 9.78 17.26
CA MET A 218 15.64 9.12 18.15
C MET A 218 16.42 10.20 18.90
N VAL A 219 16.13 10.36 20.19
CA VAL A 219 16.78 11.39 21.02
C VAL A 219 18.10 10.81 21.58
N GLY A 220 19.19 11.58 21.47
CA GLY A 220 20.49 11.17 22.03
C GLY A 220 21.26 10.12 21.25
N LEU A 221 20.77 9.69 20.08
CA LEU A 221 21.41 8.70 19.22
C LEU A 221 21.92 9.35 17.93
N ASP A 222 23.09 8.93 17.49
CA ASP A 222 23.63 9.27 16.15
C ASP A 222 23.49 8.04 15.24
N PRO A 223 22.62 8.07 14.21
CA PRO A 223 22.38 6.93 13.33
C PRO A 223 23.64 6.49 12.58
N THR A 224 24.60 7.40 12.37
CA THR A 224 25.85 7.10 11.67
C THR A 224 26.82 6.28 12.52
N LYS A 225 26.62 6.28 13.84
CA LYS A 225 27.51 5.61 14.80
C LYS A 225 26.94 4.33 15.41
N THR A 226 25.62 4.13 15.30
CA THR A 226 24.92 3.05 16.03
C THR A 226 24.68 1.79 15.22
N GLY A 227 24.93 1.80 13.90
CA GLY A 227 24.65 0.66 13.03
C GLY A 227 23.16 0.26 12.99
N ILE A 228 22.26 1.12 13.45
CA ILE A 228 20.82 0.86 13.49
C ILE A 228 20.32 0.87 12.05
N LYS A 229 19.80 -0.28 11.57
CA LYS A 229 19.13 -0.38 10.29
C LYS A 229 17.89 0.52 10.29
N ASN A 230 17.59 1.13 9.17
CA ASN A 230 16.44 2.04 8.99
C ASN A 230 16.43 3.27 9.92
N ALA A 231 17.61 3.84 10.15
CA ALA A 231 17.77 5.13 10.80
C ALA A 231 18.42 6.14 9.85
N VAL A 232 17.99 7.39 9.95
CA VAL A 232 18.47 8.49 9.10
C VAL A 232 18.59 9.79 9.88
N LYS A 233 19.56 10.64 9.48
CA LYS A 233 19.68 12.01 9.98
C LYS A 233 18.95 12.94 9.00
N HIS A 234 17.99 13.71 9.51
CA HIS A 234 17.24 14.71 8.75
C HIS A 234 17.16 16.01 9.57
N ASN A 235 17.55 17.13 8.96
CA ASN A 235 17.62 18.45 9.63
C ASN A 235 18.34 18.39 10.99
N GLY A 236 19.49 17.74 11.05
CA GLY A 236 20.31 17.60 12.27
C GLY A 236 19.76 16.63 13.32
N LYS A 237 18.60 16.02 13.13
CA LYS A 237 17.93 15.11 14.06
C LYS A 237 17.94 13.69 13.52
N ALA A 238 18.03 12.70 14.42
CA ALA A 238 17.97 11.29 14.08
C ALA A 238 16.53 10.77 14.11
N TYR A 239 16.16 9.98 13.12
CA TYR A 239 14.83 9.36 12.99
C TYR A 239 14.96 7.89 12.61
N LYS A 240 14.06 7.07 13.13
CA LYS A 240 13.73 5.80 12.47
C LYS A 240 12.91 6.11 11.22
N PHE A 241 13.04 5.28 10.20
CA PHE A 241 12.17 5.34 9.03
C PHE A 241 11.67 3.95 8.65
N GLU A 242 10.52 3.91 7.99
CA GLU A 242 10.08 2.73 7.26
C GLU A 242 10.33 2.95 5.77
N PRO A 243 10.87 1.94 5.06
CA PRO A 243 11.14 2.04 3.64
C PRO A 243 9.85 1.82 2.85
N ILE A 244 9.63 2.65 1.83
CA ILE A 244 8.62 2.43 0.81
C ILE A 244 9.37 2.28 -0.51
N PHE A 245 9.36 1.09 -1.08
CA PHE A 245 10.01 0.76 -2.34
C PHE A 245 9.15 1.26 -3.50
N VAL A 246 9.79 1.85 -4.49
CA VAL A 246 9.13 2.44 -5.66
C VAL A 246 9.50 1.63 -6.89
N PHE A 247 8.49 1.09 -7.56
CA PHE A 247 8.63 0.34 -8.81
C PHE A 247 7.79 1.01 -9.89
N TYR A 248 8.32 0.99 -11.10
CA TYR A 248 7.65 1.51 -12.28
C TYR A 248 7.40 0.38 -13.28
N LYS A 249 6.17 0.21 -13.69
CA LYS A 249 5.78 -0.67 -14.78
C LYS A 249 5.76 0.13 -16.07
N GLY A 250 6.80 -0.02 -16.89
CA GLY A 250 6.87 0.63 -18.21
C GLY A 250 5.86 0.08 -19.21
N ALA A 251 5.69 0.79 -20.33
CA ALA A 251 4.88 0.29 -21.43
C ALA A 251 5.47 -1.03 -21.97
N GLN A 252 4.64 -2.06 -22.02
CA GLN A 252 5.04 -3.32 -22.66
C GLN A 252 5.02 -3.12 -24.17
N ASN A 253 6.18 -3.14 -24.80
CA ASN A 253 6.27 -3.17 -26.26
C ASN A 253 5.57 -4.44 -26.77
N GLU A 254 4.73 -4.31 -27.80
CA GLU A 254 3.99 -5.43 -28.41
C GLU A 254 4.88 -6.60 -28.85
N ILE A 255 6.18 -6.36 -29.03
CA ILE A 255 7.18 -7.36 -29.41
C ILE A 255 7.40 -8.42 -28.30
N GLN A 256 7.16 -8.11 -27.03
CA GLN A 256 7.28 -9.08 -25.93
C GLN A 256 6.06 -9.99 -25.73
N LYS A 257 4.95 -9.71 -26.42
CA LYS A 257 3.73 -10.55 -26.38
C LYS A 257 3.75 -11.73 -27.34
N LEU A 258 4.79 -11.87 -28.16
CA LEU A 258 4.93 -12.90 -29.23
C LEU A 258 6.03 -13.93 -28.93
N GLY A 259 6.57 -13.94 -27.70
CA GLY A 259 7.62 -14.87 -27.27
C GLY A 259 7.11 -15.96 -26.31
#